data_a342c11abad994f5bea190c56d8decb6
#
_entry.id   a342c11abad994f5bea190c56d8decb6
#
_cell.length_a   1.000
_cell.length_b   1.000
_cell.length_c   1.000
_cell.angle_alpha   90.00
_cell.angle_beta   90.00
_cell.angle_gamma   90.00
#
_symmetry.space_group_name_H-M   'P 1'
#
loop_
_entity.id
_entity.type
_entity.pdbx_description
1 polymer ?
#
loop_
_entity_poly.entity_id
_entity_poly.type
_entity_poly.pdbx_seq_one_letter_code
_entity_poly.pdbx_strand_id
1 'polypeptide(L)'
;SSPVPTDIIAADAKACKKYGLQLGLYYSLWDRHEPSYKEADFSRYVDYMAHQLTELMSNYGPICELWFDGGWDKPAQAWDIPRLYKLVKELQPHCAISTNQTIAYRENSNEIVPVELQTTDNRYYCQYFPSDFRLWDPKIASSSDKKQYLYQGKSYYLPFEHTICLSSEWNWFQKSTPIAPRELDELEELFYWCTANQNTLVLNVAPDATGRIKENEANQIIALKNRLNLRKNKPFPTNGKTVSLQQEANVNSVWNNQIQEYGPQNVVDGGLQTRWASQIDCPELIIKLNERDKFNKISIFEYRDGLQNRIQAYT
;
A
#
# COMPACT_ATOMS: atom_id res chain seq x y z
N SER A 1 11.30 17.42 -20.64
CA SER A 1 10.24 18.23 -21.28
C SER A 1 9.40 17.34 -22.19
N SER A 2 8.09 17.40 -22.07
CA SER A 2 7.16 16.71 -22.96
C SER A 2 7.17 17.39 -24.34
N PRO A 3 7.15 16.64 -25.45
CA PRO A 3 6.97 17.23 -26.79
C PRO A 3 5.53 17.79 -26.99
N VAL A 4 4.62 17.52 -26.07
CA VAL A 4 3.25 17.98 -26.09
C VAL A 4 3.13 19.18 -25.14
N PRO A 5 2.57 20.33 -25.56
CA PRO A 5 2.43 21.53 -24.72
C PRO A 5 1.31 21.41 -23.67
N THR A 6 0.86 20.21 -23.35
CA THR A 6 -0.23 19.94 -22.41
C THR A 6 0.35 19.53 -21.07
N ASP A 7 -0.10 20.16 -19.99
CA ASP A 7 0.16 19.73 -18.63
C ASP A 7 -0.67 18.45 -18.33
N ILE A 8 0.01 17.29 -18.44
CA ILE A 8 -0.61 15.98 -18.28
C ILE A 8 -1.05 15.78 -16.83
N ILE A 9 -0.23 16.21 -15.86
CA ILE A 9 -0.54 16.06 -14.44
C ILE A 9 -1.78 16.87 -14.05
N ALA A 10 -1.91 18.08 -14.58
CA ALA A 10 -3.13 18.88 -14.39
C ALA A 10 -4.37 18.22 -15.01
N ALA A 11 -4.21 17.58 -16.17
CA ALA A 11 -5.30 16.84 -16.80
C ALA A 11 -5.73 15.63 -15.96
N ASP A 12 -4.78 14.87 -15.43
CA ASP A 12 -5.04 13.72 -14.55
C ASP A 12 -5.66 14.14 -13.23
N ALA A 13 -5.17 15.20 -12.60
CA ALA A 13 -5.75 15.77 -11.38
C ALA A 13 -7.22 16.17 -11.59
N LYS A 14 -7.51 16.83 -12.72
CA LYS A 14 -8.88 17.19 -13.11
C LYS A 14 -9.76 15.96 -13.35
N ALA A 15 -9.22 14.94 -13.99
CA ALA A 15 -9.94 13.68 -14.22
C ALA A 15 -10.23 12.94 -12.90
N CYS A 16 -9.24 12.81 -12.03
CA CYS A 16 -9.40 12.21 -10.70
C CYS A 16 -10.51 12.93 -9.91
N LYS A 17 -10.46 14.25 -9.84
CA LYS A 17 -11.49 15.06 -9.18
C LYS A 17 -12.88 14.83 -9.78
N LYS A 18 -12.99 14.79 -11.11
CA LYS A 18 -14.25 14.58 -11.82
C LYS A 18 -14.88 13.23 -11.48
N TYR A 19 -14.07 12.19 -11.37
CA TYR A 19 -14.56 10.83 -11.15
C TYR A 19 -14.53 10.37 -9.69
N GLY A 20 -14.10 11.24 -8.76
CA GLY A 20 -14.02 10.93 -7.33
C GLY A 20 -12.90 9.94 -7.00
N LEU A 21 -11.79 10.01 -7.75
CA LEU A 21 -10.57 9.26 -7.51
C LEU A 21 -9.56 10.14 -6.77
N GLN A 22 -8.67 9.51 -6.03
CA GLN A 22 -7.49 10.17 -5.47
C GLN A 22 -6.34 10.10 -6.47
N LEU A 23 -5.52 11.14 -6.54
CA LEU A 23 -4.36 11.18 -7.40
C LEU A 23 -3.13 10.70 -6.62
N GLY A 24 -2.50 9.63 -7.09
CA GLY A 24 -1.14 9.24 -6.73
C GLY A 24 -0.18 9.59 -7.85
N LEU A 25 1.10 9.80 -7.53
CA LEU A 25 2.13 10.13 -8.50
C LEU A 25 3.28 9.12 -8.43
N TYR A 26 3.70 8.68 -9.60
CA TYR A 26 4.96 7.97 -9.79
C TYR A 26 6.06 8.98 -10.12
N TYR A 27 7.17 8.93 -9.41
CA TYR A 27 8.32 9.77 -9.63
C TYR A 27 9.58 8.92 -9.85
N SER A 28 10.09 8.92 -11.07
CA SER A 28 11.35 8.26 -11.35
C SER A 28 12.51 9.02 -10.71
N LEU A 29 13.34 8.32 -9.95
CA LEU A 29 14.61 8.86 -9.46
C LEU A 29 15.59 9.08 -10.60
N TRP A 30 15.38 8.46 -11.75
CA TRP A 30 16.20 8.65 -12.94
C TRP A 30 15.71 9.79 -13.82
N ASP A 31 16.49 10.83 -13.96
CA ASP A 31 16.43 11.72 -15.11
C ASP A 31 17.81 11.81 -15.78
N ARG A 32 18.06 10.90 -16.71
CA ARG A 32 19.35 10.83 -17.42
C ARG A 32 19.56 11.97 -18.42
N HIS A 33 18.54 12.79 -18.66
CA HIS A 33 18.63 13.99 -19.49
C HIS A 33 19.08 15.20 -18.68
N GLU A 34 18.81 15.20 -17.37
CA GLU A 34 19.23 16.25 -16.48
C GLU A 34 20.77 16.22 -16.33
N PRO A 35 21.50 17.29 -16.69
CA PRO A 35 22.97 17.28 -16.65
C PRO A 35 23.53 16.95 -15.26
N SER A 36 22.92 17.50 -14.20
CA SER A 36 23.38 17.29 -12.82
C SER A 36 23.32 15.83 -12.37
N TYR A 37 22.54 14.97 -13.05
CA TYR A 37 22.51 13.52 -12.79
C TYR A 37 23.89 12.85 -12.97
N LYS A 38 24.72 13.39 -13.87
CA LYS A 38 26.04 12.86 -14.24
C LYS A 38 27.18 13.58 -13.54
N GLU A 39 26.92 14.64 -12.81
CA GLU A 39 27.94 15.41 -12.11
C GLU A 39 28.50 14.63 -10.91
N ALA A 40 29.74 14.95 -10.54
CA ALA A 40 30.40 14.37 -9.37
C ALA A 40 29.71 14.84 -8.07
N ASP A 41 29.24 16.09 -8.04
CA ASP A 41 28.38 16.60 -6.95
C ASP A 41 26.91 16.29 -7.21
N PHE A 42 26.48 15.14 -6.75
CA PHE A 42 25.13 14.65 -6.92
C PHE A 42 24.08 15.44 -6.09
N SER A 43 24.52 16.25 -5.15
CA SER A 43 23.62 17.10 -4.35
C SER A 43 22.82 18.06 -5.22
N ARG A 44 23.39 18.53 -6.32
CA ARG A 44 22.69 19.39 -7.30
C ARG A 44 21.52 18.69 -7.99
N TYR A 45 21.67 17.38 -8.23
CA TYR A 45 20.55 16.59 -8.75
C TYR A 45 19.45 16.40 -7.68
N VAL A 46 19.81 16.20 -6.42
CA VAL A 46 18.85 16.14 -5.31
C VAL A 46 18.10 17.48 -5.17
N ASP A 47 18.79 18.61 -5.35
CA ASP A 47 18.15 19.93 -5.37
C ASP A 47 17.17 20.07 -6.53
N TYR A 48 17.53 19.60 -7.71
CA TYR A 48 16.62 19.55 -8.87
C TYR A 48 15.37 18.72 -8.57
N MET A 49 15.53 17.51 -8.00
CA MET A 49 14.39 16.69 -7.57
C MET A 49 13.51 17.42 -6.54
N ALA A 50 14.11 18.09 -5.56
CA ALA A 50 13.38 18.84 -4.54
C ALA A 50 12.54 19.97 -5.16
N HIS A 51 13.05 20.68 -6.18
CA HIS A 51 12.29 21.69 -6.91
C HIS A 51 11.11 21.08 -7.68
N GLN A 52 11.32 19.96 -8.39
CA GLN A 52 10.22 19.28 -9.09
C GLN A 52 9.16 18.76 -8.12
N LEU A 53 9.55 18.17 -6.99
CA LEU A 53 8.62 17.71 -5.97
C LEU A 53 7.84 18.87 -5.34
N THR A 54 8.48 20.03 -5.14
CA THR A 54 7.78 21.22 -4.67
C THR A 54 6.69 21.65 -5.64
N GLU A 55 6.98 21.65 -6.95
CA GLU A 55 6.01 21.94 -7.99
C GLU A 55 4.85 20.93 -7.99
N LEU A 56 5.17 19.62 -7.98
CA LEU A 56 4.17 18.56 -8.00
C LEU A 56 3.26 18.59 -6.78
N MET A 57 3.83 18.81 -5.60
CA MET A 57 3.06 18.81 -4.34
C MET A 57 2.27 20.10 -4.11
N SER A 58 2.56 21.18 -4.85
CA SER A 58 1.90 22.50 -4.65
C SER A 58 0.83 22.80 -5.68
N ASN A 59 0.94 22.31 -6.92
CA ASN A 59 0.15 22.84 -8.04
C ASN A 59 -1.05 21.97 -8.45
N TYR A 60 -1.13 20.72 -8.01
CA TYR A 60 -2.09 19.73 -8.54
C TYR A 60 -3.16 19.28 -7.55
N GLY A 61 -3.26 19.95 -6.40
CA GLY A 61 -4.20 19.63 -5.35
C GLY A 61 -3.73 18.46 -4.46
N PRO A 62 -4.64 17.77 -3.76
CA PRO A 62 -4.27 16.71 -2.85
C PRO A 62 -3.67 15.50 -3.58
N ILE A 63 -2.49 15.09 -3.16
CA ILE A 63 -1.79 13.88 -3.62
C ILE A 63 -1.88 12.83 -2.50
N CYS A 64 -2.47 11.67 -2.81
CA CYS A 64 -2.63 10.62 -1.80
C CYS A 64 -1.39 9.75 -1.64
N GLU A 65 -0.59 9.63 -2.69
CA GLU A 65 0.57 8.75 -2.73
C GLU A 65 1.66 9.30 -3.65
N LEU A 66 2.91 9.13 -3.23
CA LEU A 66 4.10 9.37 -4.03
C LEU A 66 4.99 8.13 -4.05
N TRP A 67 5.22 7.62 -5.22
CA TRP A 67 5.96 6.40 -5.51
C TRP A 67 7.30 6.74 -6.13
N PHE A 68 8.41 6.57 -5.40
CA PHE A 68 9.75 6.71 -5.95
C PHE A 68 10.23 5.39 -6.56
N ASP A 69 10.89 5.48 -7.70
CA ASP A 69 11.43 4.32 -8.39
C ASP A 69 12.75 4.62 -9.11
N GLY A 70 13.50 3.59 -9.47
CA GLY A 70 14.70 3.71 -10.27
C GLY A 70 15.97 4.07 -9.48
N GLY A 71 16.01 3.80 -8.18
CA GLY A 71 17.14 4.19 -7.33
C GLY A 71 18.38 3.26 -7.36
N TRP A 72 18.36 2.18 -8.11
CA TRP A 72 19.34 1.08 -8.00
C TRP A 72 20.68 1.29 -8.72
N ASP A 73 20.84 2.32 -9.53
CA ASP A 73 22.13 2.63 -10.19
C ASP A 73 23.05 3.55 -9.38
N LYS A 74 22.60 3.95 -8.19
CA LYS A 74 23.37 4.73 -7.24
C LYS A 74 23.23 4.17 -5.83
N PRO A 75 24.20 4.41 -4.94
CA PRO A 75 24.04 4.08 -3.52
C PRO A 75 22.77 4.73 -2.93
N ALA A 76 22.04 4.01 -2.09
CA ALA A 76 20.79 4.50 -1.52
C ALA A 76 20.91 5.87 -0.82
N GLN A 77 22.06 6.12 -0.20
CA GLN A 77 22.37 7.38 0.50
C GLN A 77 22.49 8.59 -0.43
N ALA A 78 22.82 8.36 -1.71
CA ALA A 78 22.98 9.45 -2.68
C ALA A 78 21.65 10.18 -2.97
N TRP A 79 20.53 9.50 -2.81
CA TRP A 79 19.21 10.04 -3.12
C TRP A 79 18.64 10.98 -2.06
N ASP A 80 19.24 11.05 -0.87
CA ASP A 80 18.77 11.86 0.28
C ASP A 80 17.25 11.74 0.52
N ILE A 81 16.77 10.51 0.51
CA ILE A 81 15.34 10.22 0.73
C ILE A 81 14.79 10.88 2.01
N PRO A 82 15.54 10.96 3.13
CA PRO A 82 15.05 11.68 4.31
C PRO A 82 14.68 13.14 4.05
N ARG A 83 15.47 13.86 3.25
CA ARG A 83 15.20 15.24 2.85
C ARG A 83 13.96 15.34 1.94
N LEU A 84 13.87 14.49 0.93
CA LEU A 84 12.76 14.49 -0.01
C LEU A 84 11.45 14.08 0.68
N TYR A 85 11.50 13.06 1.55
CA TYR A 85 10.36 12.65 2.37
C TYR A 85 9.85 13.80 3.25
N LYS A 86 10.75 14.47 3.97
CA LYS A 86 10.41 15.62 4.81
C LYS A 86 9.75 16.72 4.01
N LEU A 87 10.33 17.11 2.87
CA LEU A 87 9.78 18.12 1.97
C LEU A 87 8.33 17.79 1.55
N VAL A 88 8.10 16.55 1.10
CA VAL A 88 6.76 16.14 0.67
C VAL A 88 5.78 16.14 1.84
N LYS A 89 6.18 15.68 3.03
CA LYS A 89 5.32 15.71 4.23
C LYS A 89 4.99 17.12 4.71
N GLU A 90 5.88 18.07 4.53
CA GLU A 90 5.61 19.49 4.85
C GLU A 90 4.57 20.10 3.90
N LEU A 91 4.61 19.74 2.62
CA LEU A 91 3.67 20.24 1.62
C LEU A 91 2.35 19.45 1.58
N GLN A 92 2.40 18.14 1.76
CA GLN A 92 1.28 17.20 1.70
C GLN A 92 1.36 16.20 2.87
N PRO A 93 0.94 16.57 4.09
CA PRO A 93 1.09 15.72 5.29
C PRO A 93 0.43 14.33 5.16
N HIS A 94 -0.62 14.24 4.35
CA HIS A 94 -1.40 13.00 4.15
C HIS A 94 -0.91 12.14 2.98
N CYS A 95 0.05 12.61 2.20
CA CYS A 95 0.62 11.83 1.11
C CYS A 95 1.38 10.63 1.67
N ALA A 96 1.02 9.43 1.27
CA ALA A 96 1.79 8.22 1.57
C ALA A 96 3.00 8.14 0.63
N ILE A 97 4.18 7.88 1.18
CA ILE A 97 5.43 7.92 0.42
C ILE A 97 6.17 6.60 0.58
N SER A 98 6.58 6.02 -0.53
CA SER A 98 7.50 4.89 -0.53
C SER A 98 8.44 4.93 -1.72
N THR A 99 9.50 4.14 -1.64
CA THR A 99 10.46 3.93 -2.73
C THR A 99 10.49 2.46 -3.08
N ASN A 100 10.47 2.12 -4.35
CA ASN A 100 10.64 0.74 -4.79
C ASN A 100 11.94 0.15 -4.21
N GLN A 101 11.89 -1.11 -3.78
CA GLN A 101 12.95 -1.82 -3.05
C GLN A 101 13.13 -1.36 -1.59
N THR A 102 12.06 -0.98 -0.91
CA THR A 102 12.07 -0.72 0.54
C THR A 102 12.20 -1.97 1.41
N ILE A 103 12.15 -3.15 0.82
CA ILE A 103 12.45 -4.42 1.49
C ILE A 103 13.67 -5.08 0.88
N ALA A 104 14.32 -5.98 1.62
CA ALA A 104 15.40 -6.80 1.11
C ALA A 104 15.00 -8.28 1.08
N TYR A 105 15.77 -9.05 0.35
CA TYR A 105 15.73 -10.51 0.40
C TYR A 105 16.70 -11.02 1.46
N ARG A 106 16.35 -12.15 2.09
CA ARG A 106 17.31 -12.89 2.86
C ARG A 106 18.43 -13.37 1.94
N GLU A 107 19.69 -13.22 2.39
CA GLU A 107 20.83 -13.68 1.65
C GLU A 107 20.68 -15.17 1.26
N ASN A 108 20.98 -15.50 0.01
CA ASN A 108 20.83 -16.84 -0.57
C ASN A 108 19.39 -17.43 -0.56
N SER A 109 18.39 -16.59 -0.49
CA SER A 109 16.97 -16.98 -0.51
C SER A 109 16.18 -16.03 -1.40
N ASN A 110 15.13 -16.55 -2.06
CA ASN A 110 14.14 -15.72 -2.76
C ASN A 110 13.00 -15.27 -1.83
N GLU A 111 13.12 -15.56 -0.54
CA GLU A 111 12.11 -15.17 0.44
C GLU A 111 12.21 -13.68 0.74
N ILE A 112 11.08 -13.00 0.63
CA ILE A 112 10.94 -11.63 1.11
C ILE A 112 10.83 -11.68 2.62
N VAL A 113 11.72 -10.95 3.29
CA VAL A 113 11.71 -10.88 4.75
C VAL A 113 11.47 -9.46 5.23
N PRO A 114 10.83 -9.29 6.38
CA PRO A 114 10.78 -8.00 7.04
C PRO A 114 12.21 -7.53 7.32
N VAL A 115 12.49 -6.29 6.99
CA VAL A 115 13.81 -5.71 7.24
C VAL A 115 13.75 -4.91 8.52
N GLU A 116 14.60 -5.24 9.47
CA GLU A 116 14.83 -4.36 10.61
C GLU A 116 15.54 -3.10 10.11
N LEU A 117 15.05 -1.94 10.48
CA LEU A 117 15.61 -0.64 10.04
C LEU A 117 17.01 -0.39 10.59
N GLN A 118 17.43 -1.16 11.59
CA GLN A 118 18.81 -1.27 12.05
C GLN A 118 19.16 -2.75 12.21
N THR A 119 20.10 -3.22 11.41
CA THR A 119 20.67 -4.56 11.58
C THR A 119 22.17 -4.44 11.81
N THR A 120 22.69 -5.27 12.72
CA THR A 120 24.13 -5.32 12.99
C THR A 120 24.87 -6.25 12.04
N ASP A 121 24.16 -7.12 11.32
CA ASP A 121 24.74 -8.15 10.48
C ASP A 121 24.64 -7.89 8.97
N ASN A 122 24.09 -6.76 8.57
CA ASN A 122 23.93 -6.31 7.18
C ASN A 122 23.20 -7.28 6.22
N ARG A 123 22.58 -8.33 6.72
CA ARG A 123 21.87 -9.31 5.90
C ARG A 123 20.44 -8.87 5.54
N TYR A 124 19.92 -7.91 6.30
CA TYR A 124 18.60 -7.33 6.10
C TYR A 124 18.73 -5.83 6.19
N TYR A 125 18.28 -5.10 5.19
CA TYR A 125 18.31 -3.63 5.23
C TYR A 125 17.12 -3.04 4.49
N CYS A 126 16.58 -1.97 5.03
CA CYS A 126 15.68 -1.09 4.33
C CYS A 126 16.53 -0.04 3.61
N GLN A 127 16.55 -0.10 2.27
CA GLN A 127 17.40 0.80 1.48
C GLN A 127 16.93 2.25 1.57
N TYR A 128 15.61 2.43 1.68
CA TYR A 128 14.99 3.74 1.56
C TYR A 128 14.05 3.98 2.72
N PHE A 129 14.56 4.65 3.74
CA PHE A 129 13.80 5.08 4.91
C PHE A 129 14.13 6.56 5.21
N PRO A 130 13.15 7.40 5.64
CA PRO A 130 11.78 7.07 6.02
C PRO A 130 10.86 6.70 4.84
N SER A 131 9.83 5.89 5.17
CA SER A 131 8.81 5.41 4.24
C SER A 131 7.51 5.18 5.01
N ASP A 132 6.35 5.32 4.35
CA ASP A 132 5.03 5.06 4.97
C ASP A 132 4.55 3.63 4.72
N PHE A 133 5.06 2.98 3.70
CA PHE A 133 4.77 1.61 3.36
C PHE A 133 5.98 0.97 2.67
N ARG A 134 5.93 -0.33 2.47
CA ARG A 134 6.99 -1.07 1.77
C ARG A 134 6.49 -1.52 0.41
N LEU A 135 7.38 -1.54 -0.53
CA LEU A 135 7.10 -2.11 -1.83
C LEU A 135 8.36 -2.72 -2.46
N TRP A 136 8.14 -3.74 -3.28
CA TRP A 136 9.13 -4.32 -4.17
C TRP A 136 8.39 -5.01 -5.32
N ASP A 137 8.14 -4.29 -6.37
CA ASP A 137 7.42 -4.83 -7.52
C ASP A 137 8.27 -5.83 -8.32
N PRO A 138 7.72 -6.93 -8.80
CA PRO A 138 6.37 -7.45 -8.61
C PRO A 138 6.27 -8.42 -7.41
N LYS A 139 7.05 -8.25 -6.38
CA LYS A 139 7.09 -9.16 -5.24
C LYS A 139 5.90 -8.96 -4.31
N ILE A 140 5.58 -10.01 -3.57
CA ILE A 140 4.54 -9.99 -2.54
C ILE A 140 5.15 -10.39 -1.21
N ALA A 141 4.76 -9.73 -0.14
CA ALA A 141 5.16 -10.11 1.20
C ALA A 141 4.53 -11.44 1.62
N SER A 142 5.21 -12.22 2.46
CA SER A 142 4.65 -13.45 3.00
C SER A 142 3.49 -13.18 3.97
N SER A 143 2.65 -14.19 4.22
CA SER A 143 1.57 -14.10 5.20
C SER A 143 2.07 -13.90 6.65
N SER A 144 3.30 -14.31 6.93
CA SER A 144 3.96 -14.14 8.23
C SER A 144 4.68 -12.80 8.38
N ASP A 145 4.56 -11.91 7.41
CA ASP A 145 5.23 -10.62 7.39
C ASP A 145 4.80 -9.75 8.57
N LYS A 146 5.78 -9.37 9.38
CA LYS A 146 5.59 -8.46 10.50
C LYS A 146 5.58 -7.03 9.97
N LYS A 147 4.48 -6.32 10.09
CA LYS A 147 4.37 -4.93 9.58
C LYS A 147 4.92 -3.89 10.53
N GLN A 148 5.36 -4.29 11.72
CA GLN A 148 5.94 -3.37 12.70
C GLN A 148 7.46 -3.47 12.70
N TYR A 149 8.10 -2.31 12.68
CA TYR A 149 9.55 -2.15 12.60
C TYR A 149 10.02 -1.18 13.66
N LEU A 150 11.14 -1.49 14.31
CA LEU A 150 11.75 -0.61 15.30
C LEU A 150 12.92 0.16 14.65
N TYR A 151 12.90 1.48 14.78
CA TYR A 151 13.99 2.35 14.32
C TYR A 151 14.23 3.45 15.34
N GLN A 152 15.46 3.54 15.86
CA GLN A 152 15.85 4.52 16.88
C GLN A 152 14.87 4.57 18.08
N GLY A 153 14.45 3.41 18.57
CA GLY A 153 13.54 3.30 19.70
C GLY A 153 12.07 3.60 19.38
N LYS A 154 11.72 3.96 18.15
CA LYS A 154 10.35 4.24 17.72
C LYS A 154 9.82 3.11 16.84
N SER A 155 8.57 2.70 17.09
CA SER A 155 7.88 1.70 16.28
C SER A 155 7.20 2.35 15.08
N TYR A 156 7.32 1.70 13.92
CA TYR A 156 6.71 2.10 12.65
C TYR A 156 5.87 0.95 12.10
N TYR A 157 4.66 1.26 11.68
CA TYR A 157 3.81 0.32 10.96
C TYR A 157 3.99 0.56 9.46
N LEU A 158 4.55 -0.43 8.75
CA LEU A 158 4.85 -0.36 7.33
C LEU A 158 4.14 -1.50 6.59
N PRO A 159 2.90 -1.30 6.12
CA PRO A 159 2.21 -2.28 5.29
C PRO A 159 2.96 -2.48 3.97
N PHE A 160 2.64 -3.53 3.26
CA PHE A 160 3.25 -3.83 1.96
C PHE A 160 2.28 -3.48 0.82
N GLU A 161 2.80 -2.86 -0.21
CA GLU A 161 2.09 -2.67 -1.47
C GLU A 161 2.57 -3.70 -2.49
N HIS A 162 1.64 -4.51 -2.96
CA HIS A 162 1.88 -5.47 -4.02
C HIS A 162 1.43 -4.88 -5.35
N THR A 163 2.40 -4.58 -6.21
CA THR A 163 2.17 -4.00 -7.53
C THR A 163 2.37 -5.04 -8.60
N ILE A 164 1.36 -5.26 -9.43
CA ILE A 164 1.41 -6.16 -10.59
C ILE A 164 0.77 -5.51 -11.82
N CYS A 165 1.10 -6.02 -12.99
CA CYS A 165 0.37 -5.67 -14.20
C CYS A 165 -0.95 -6.44 -14.29
N LEU A 166 -2.00 -5.78 -14.76
CA LEU A 166 -3.27 -6.43 -15.10
C LEU A 166 -3.08 -7.44 -16.23
N SER A 167 -2.19 -7.16 -17.18
CA SER A 167 -1.76 -8.14 -18.18
C SER A 167 -1.01 -9.31 -17.53
N SER A 168 -1.08 -10.50 -18.13
CA SER A 168 -0.43 -11.72 -17.65
C SER A 168 1.10 -11.65 -17.65
N GLU A 169 1.68 -10.65 -18.31
CA GLU A 169 3.10 -10.38 -18.35
C GLU A 169 3.40 -9.01 -17.72
N TRP A 170 4.64 -8.84 -17.23
CA TRP A 170 5.12 -7.54 -16.77
C TRP A 170 5.21 -6.56 -17.93
N ASN A 171 4.32 -5.59 -17.98
CA ASN A 171 4.15 -4.70 -19.12
C ASN A 171 3.68 -3.30 -18.69
N TRP A 172 4.53 -2.30 -18.89
CA TRP A 172 4.23 -0.89 -18.61
C TRP A 172 3.57 -0.18 -19.78
N PHE A 173 3.84 -0.66 -20.99
CA PHE A 173 3.27 -0.16 -22.23
C PHE A 173 2.74 -1.31 -23.04
N GLN A 174 1.68 -1.07 -23.80
CA GLN A 174 1.16 -2.09 -24.68
C GLN A 174 2.12 -2.36 -25.82
N LYS A 175 2.63 -3.56 -25.89
CA LYS A 175 3.41 -4.07 -27.02
C LYS A 175 2.51 -4.20 -28.23
N SER A 176 3.13 -4.27 -29.42
CA SER A 176 2.43 -4.55 -30.70
C SER A 176 1.64 -5.87 -30.66
N THR A 177 2.15 -6.87 -29.95
CA THR A 177 1.45 -8.13 -29.71
C THR A 177 0.51 -7.96 -28.50
N PRO A 178 -0.79 -8.21 -28.66
CA PRO A 178 -1.73 -8.15 -27.56
C PRO A 178 -1.37 -9.17 -26.47
N ILE A 179 -1.32 -8.71 -25.22
CA ILE A 179 -1.18 -9.58 -24.05
C ILE A 179 -2.56 -9.66 -23.39
N ALA A 180 -2.97 -10.89 -23.04
CA ALA A 180 -4.24 -11.08 -22.34
C ALA A 180 -4.19 -10.51 -20.93
N PRO A 181 -5.28 -9.97 -20.39
CA PRO A 181 -5.39 -9.68 -18.97
C PRO A 181 -5.33 -10.98 -18.15
N ARG A 182 -4.94 -10.88 -16.90
CA ARG A 182 -5.01 -11.99 -15.93
C ARG A 182 -6.44 -12.46 -15.78
N GLU A 183 -6.58 -13.75 -15.46
CA GLU A 183 -7.89 -14.34 -15.21
C GLU A 183 -8.56 -13.68 -13.99
N LEU A 184 -9.89 -13.62 -14.03
CA LEU A 184 -10.66 -12.93 -12.99
C LEU A 184 -10.51 -13.60 -11.61
N ASP A 185 -10.41 -14.93 -11.60
CA ASP A 185 -10.21 -15.70 -10.35
C ASP A 185 -8.85 -15.38 -9.72
N GLU A 186 -7.78 -15.28 -10.53
CA GLU A 186 -6.45 -14.88 -10.07
C GLU A 186 -6.46 -13.47 -9.45
N LEU A 187 -7.13 -12.52 -10.12
CA LEU A 187 -7.22 -11.14 -9.63
C LEU A 187 -8.01 -11.04 -8.32
N GLU A 188 -9.07 -11.82 -8.18
CA GLU A 188 -9.84 -11.92 -6.95
C GLU A 188 -9.01 -12.52 -5.81
N GLU A 189 -8.28 -13.60 -6.07
CA GLU A 189 -7.37 -14.22 -5.11
C GLU A 189 -6.29 -13.23 -4.63
N LEU A 190 -5.65 -12.52 -5.54
CA LEU A 190 -4.65 -11.52 -5.21
C LEU A 190 -5.24 -10.37 -4.37
N PHE A 191 -6.44 -9.92 -4.70
CA PHE A 191 -7.11 -8.90 -3.91
C PHE A 191 -7.37 -9.36 -2.48
N TYR A 192 -7.91 -10.56 -2.32
CA TYR A 192 -8.18 -11.10 -0.98
C TYR A 192 -6.89 -11.42 -0.22
N TRP A 193 -5.86 -11.93 -0.91
CA TRP A 193 -4.55 -12.13 -0.29
C TRP A 193 -4.00 -10.83 0.28
N CYS A 194 -3.96 -9.78 -0.52
CA CYS A 194 -3.45 -8.49 -0.07
C CYS A 194 -4.27 -7.92 1.08
N THR A 195 -5.58 -7.84 0.92
CA THR A 195 -6.46 -7.21 1.91
C THR A 195 -6.57 -8.01 3.21
N ALA A 196 -6.60 -9.34 3.16
CA ALA A 196 -6.59 -10.19 4.36
C ALA A 196 -5.29 -10.07 5.15
N ASN A 197 -4.17 -9.84 4.46
CA ASN A 197 -2.88 -9.58 5.09
C ASN A 197 -2.63 -8.08 5.33
N GLN A 198 -3.65 -7.23 5.16
CA GLN A 198 -3.58 -5.77 5.37
C GLN A 198 -2.51 -5.09 4.52
N ASN A 199 -2.36 -5.58 3.34
CA ASN A 199 -1.53 -5.04 2.29
C ASN A 199 -2.40 -4.37 1.22
N THR A 200 -1.79 -3.59 0.36
CA THR A 200 -2.45 -2.93 -0.77
C THR A 200 -2.16 -3.70 -2.05
N LEU A 201 -3.15 -3.85 -2.92
CA LEU A 201 -2.97 -4.33 -4.29
C LEU A 201 -3.05 -3.13 -5.24
N VAL A 202 -2.01 -2.94 -6.04
CA VAL A 202 -1.96 -1.99 -7.14
C VAL A 202 -1.92 -2.76 -8.46
N LEU A 203 -2.87 -2.46 -9.34
CA LEU A 203 -2.93 -3.03 -10.68
C LEU A 203 -2.46 -1.99 -11.70
N ASN A 204 -1.31 -2.24 -12.31
CA ASN A 204 -0.84 -1.45 -13.43
C ASN A 204 -1.62 -1.81 -14.69
N VAL A 205 -2.21 -0.80 -15.32
CA VAL A 205 -2.98 -0.93 -16.57
C VAL A 205 -2.27 -0.15 -17.66
N ALA A 206 -1.64 -0.89 -18.57
CA ALA A 206 -0.79 -0.30 -19.59
C ALA A 206 -1.61 0.42 -20.67
N PRO A 207 -1.35 1.72 -20.96
CA PRO A 207 -1.99 2.41 -22.06
C PRO A 207 -1.46 1.90 -23.42
N ASP A 208 -2.25 2.01 -24.45
CA ASP A 208 -1.80 1.86 -25.84
C ASP A 208 -1.05 3.13 -26.32
N ALA A 209 -0.54 3.08 -27.55
CA ALA A 209 0.18 4.23 -28.13
C ALA A 209 -0.65 5.51 -28.29
N THR A 210 -1.97 5.44 -28.13
CA THR A 210 -2.89 6.58 -28.14
C THR A 210 -3.24 7.08 -26.75
N GLY A 211 -2.68 6.45 -25.70
CA GLY A 211 -2.96 6.76 -24.28
C GLY A 211 -4.28 6.16 -23.77
N ARG A 212 -4.86 5.20 -24.47
CA ARG A 212 -6.12 4.57 -24.08
C ARG A 212 -5.90 3.22 -23.42
N ILE A 213 -6.73 2.92 -22.43
CA ILE A 213 -6.84 1.55 -21.89
C ILE A 213 -7.58 0.68 -22.91
N LYS A 214 -7.06 -0.50 -23.22
CA LYS A 214 -7.72 -1.45 -24.12
C LYS A 214 -9.05 -1.92 -23.53
N GLU A 215 -9.99 -2.18 -24.44
CA GLU A 215 -11.35 -2.56 -24.07
C GLU A 215 -11.39 -3.85 -23.24
N ASN A 216 -10.60 -4.86 -23.58
CA ASN A 216 -10.53 -6.11 -22.80
C ASN A 216 -10.00 -5.90 -21.38
N GLU A 217 -9.01 -5.03 -21.19
CA GLU A 217 -8.48 -4.68 -19.86
C GLU A 217 -9.49 -3.84 -19.06
N ALA A 218 -10.15 -2.88 -19.70
CA ALA A 218 -11.21 -2.11 -19.05
C ALA A 218 -12.38 -3.01 -18.61
N ASN A 219 -12.80 -3.96 -19.47
CA ASN A 219 -13.84 -4.93 -19.15
C ASN A 219 -13.43 -5.83 -17.99
N GLN A 220 -12.16 -6.25 -17.91
CA GLN A 220 -11.66 -7.08 -16.82
C GLN A 220 -11.68 -6.33 -15.47
N ILE A 221 -11.29 -5.06 -15.45
CA ILE A 221 -11.39 -4.21 -14.24
C ILE A 221 -12.84 -4.05 -13.79
N ILE A 222 -13.76 -3.84 -14.74
CA ILE A 222 -15.19 -3.72 -14.44
C ILE A 222 -15.73 -5.04 -13.89
N ALA A 223 -15.34 -6.17 -14.47
CA ALA A 223 -15.71 -7.50 -13.99
C ALA A 223 -15.20 -7.75 -12.57
N LEU A 224 -13.93 -7.43 -12.30
CA LEU A 224 -13.34 -7.53 -10.97
C LEU A 224 -14.07 -6.64 -9.95
N LYS A 225 -14.34 -5.39 -10.29
CA LYS A 225 -15.12 -4.47 -9.44
C LYS A 225 -16.48 -5.06 -9.07
N ASN A 226 -17.19 -5.65 -10.06
CA ASN A 226 -18.51 -6.22 -9.84
C ASN A 226 -18.43 -7.48 -8.97
N ARG A 227 -17.44 -8.34 -9.21
CA ARG A 227 -17.21 -9.57 -8.42
C ARG A 227 -16.87 -9.25 -6.97
N LEU A 228 -16.00 -8.28 -6.74
CA LEU A 228 -15.62 -7.82 -5.41
C LEU A 228 -16.69 -6.93 -4.74
N ASN A 229 -17.79 -6.63 -5.44
CA ASN A 229 -18.82 -5.72 -4.98
C ASN A 229 -18.26 -4.37 -4.47
N LEU A 230 -17.24 -3.87 -5.15
CA LEU A 230 -16.62 -2.60 -4.79
C LEU A 230 -17.60 -1.46 -5.08
N ARG A 231 -18.13 -0.90 -4.03
CA ARG A 231 -18.99 0.30 -4.10
C ARG A 231 -18.11 1.55 -4.12
N LYS A 232 -18.63 2.66 -4.66
CA LYS A 232 -18.02 3.97 -4.44
C LYS A 232 -18.07 4.25 -2.94
N ASN A 233 -17.01 3.90 -2.25
CA ASN A 233 -16.86 4.26 -0.84
C ASN A 233 -16.66 5.77 -0.77
N LYS A 234 -17.44 6.44 0.07
CA LYS A 234 -17.03 7.75 0.55
C LYS A 234 -15.64 7.55 1.19
N PRO A 235 -14.68 8.44 0.92
CA PRO A 235 -13.39 8.35 1.60
C PRO A 235 -13.64 8.22 3.10
N PHE A 236 -12.95 7.27 3.73
CA PHE A 236 -13.02 7.14 5.18
C PHE A 236 -12.60 8.48 5.77
N PRO A 237 -13.30 8.98 6.80
CA PRO A 237 -12.75 10.06 7.58
C PRO A 237 -11.42 9.56 8.15
N THR A 238 -10.31 10.05 7.64
CA THR A 238 -8.95 9.67 8.04
C THR A 238 -8.62 10.05 9.49
N ASN A 239 -9.54 10.71 10.17
CA ASN A 239 -9.42 11.22 11.53
C ASN A 239 -10.30 10.48 12.54
N GLY A 240 -10.84 9.33 12.20
CA GLY A 240 -11.67 8.54 13.11
C GLY A 240 -10.84 7.87 14.20
N LYS A 241 -11.16 8.15 15.46
CA LYS A 241 -10.62 7.40 16.59
C LYS A 241 -11.35 6.06 16.67
N THR A 242 -10.59 4.96 16.83
CA THR A 242 -11.18 3.64 17.12
C THR A 242 -11.70 3.62 18.56
N VAL A 243 -13.01 3.67 18.73
CA VAL A 243 -13.63 3.74 20.06
C VAL A 243 -13.68 2.39 20.77
N SER A 244 -13.52 1.27 20.06
CA SER A 244 -13.45 -0.07 20.62
C SER A 244 -12.05 -0.48 21.11
N LEU A 245 -11.02 0.32 20.83
CA LEU A 245 -9.66 -0.02 21.22
C LEU A 245 -9.53 -0.07 22.75
N GLN A 246 -8.98 -1.19 23.26
CA GLN A 246 -8.78 -1.46 24.69
C GLN A 246 -10.05 -1.37 25.56
N GLN A 247 -11.23 -1.54 24.95
CA GLN A 247 -12.50 -1.64 25.68
C GLN A 247 -12.70 -3.05 26.24
N GLU A 248 -13.63 -3.17 27.18
CA GLU A 248 -14.07 -4.47 27.69
C GLU A 248 -14.76 -5.27 26.57
N ALA A 249 -14.30 -6.48 26.33
CA ALA A 249 -14.88 -7.38 25.35
C ALA A 249 -15.23 -8.72 26.01
N ASN A 250 -16.45 -9.23 25.73
CA ASN A 250 -16.97 -10.46 26.27
C ASN A 250 -17.48 -11.35 25.16
N VAL A 251 -17.33 -12.65 25.32
CA VAL A 251 -17.77 -13.67 24.35
C VAL A 251 -18.40 -14.86 25.09
N ASN A 252 -19.29 -15.56 24.40
CA ASN A 252 -19.90 -16.78 24.92
C ASN A 252 -19.09 -18.06 24.59
N SER A 253 -18.06 -17.97 23.77
CA SER A 253 -17.22 -19.11 23.39
C SER A 253 -15.82 -18.69 22.99
N VAL A 254 -14.83 -19.53 23.38
CA VAL A 254 -13.41 -19.40 22.96
C VAL A 254 -12.93 -20.77 22.54
N TRP A 255 -12.15 -20.83 21.45
CA TRP A 255 -11.60 -22.07 20.91
C TRP A 255 -10.75 -22.81 21.95
N ASN A 256 -11.10 -24.06 22.22
CA ASN A 256 -10.44 -24.94 23.20
C ASN A 256 -10.23 -24.32 24.59
N ASN A 257 -11.05 -23.33 24.96
CA ASN A 257 -10.88 -22.54 26.19
C ASN A 257 -9.52 -21.84 26.34
N GLN A 258 -8.82 -21.60 25.24
CA GLN A 258 -7.50 -20.95 25.20
C GLN A 258 -7.66 -19.42 25.22
N ILE A 259 -8.11 -18.85 26.34
CA ILE A 259 -8.46 -17.43 26.48
C ILE A 259 -7.24 -16.53 26.20
N GLN A 260 -6.04 -16.94 26.54
CA GLN A 260 -4.82 -16.15 26.31
C GLN A 260 -4.49 -16.02 24.84
N GLU A 261 -4.79 -17.03 24.05
CA GLU A 261 -4.45 -17.08 22.62
C GLU A 261 -5.61 -16.60 21.73
N TYR A 262 -6.85 -16.96 22.08
CA TYR A 262 -8.04 -16.72 21.26
C TYR A 262 -9.17 -15.99 22.01
N GLY A 263 -8.85 -15.26 23.05
CA GLY A 263 -9.85 -14.58 23.88
C GLY A 263 -10.41 -13.31 23.28
N PRO A 264 -11.46 -12.74 23.89
CA PRO A 264 -12.16 -11.56 23.38
C PRO A 264 -11.31 -10.27 23.37
N GLN A 265 -10.31 -10.16 24.23
CA GLN A 265 -9.39 -9.02 24.29
C GLN A 265 -8.66 -8.82 22.94
N ASN A 266 -8.46 -9.87 22.17
CA ASN A 266 -7.76 -9.85 20.89
C ASN A 266 -8.52 -9.10 19.80
N VAL A 267 -9.81 -8.82 19.97
CA VAL A 267 -10.60 -8.03 19.00
C VAL A 267 -10.54 -6.54 19.26
N VAL A 268 -10.00 -6.13 20.40
CA VAL A 268 -9.93 -4.72 20.86
C VAL A 268 -8.52 -4.27 21.23
N ASP A 269 -7.51 -5.11 21.05
CA ASP A 269 -6.11 -4.81 21.39
C ASP A 269 -5.39 -3.95 20.33
N GLY A 270 -6.00 -3.80 19.16
CA GLY A 270 -5.41 -3.11 18.00
C GLY A 270 -4.36 -3.95 17.27
N GLY A 271 -4.14 -5.18 17.69
CA GLY A 271 -3.25 -6.14 17.05
C GLY A 271 -3.92 -6.82 15.86
N LEU A 272 -3.14 -7.10 14.82
CA LEU A 272 -3.62 -7.76 13.62
C LEU A 272 -3.08 -9.19 13.52
N GLN A 273 -2.21 -9.56 14.46
CA GLN A 273 -1.68 -10.92 14.60
C GLN A 273 -2.44 -11.72 15.67
N THR A 274 -3.24 -11.04 16.44
CA THR A 274 -4.13 -11.61 17.45
C THR A 274 -5.52 -11.84 16.87
N ARG A 275 -6.24 -12.80 17.37
CA ARG A 275 -7.62 -13.08 16.95
C ARG A 275 -8.44 -13.65 18.08
N TRP A 276 -9.71 -13.40 18.04
CA TRP A 276 -10.68 -14.24 18.74
C TRP A 276 -11.06 -15.42 17.86
N ALA A 277 -11.19 -16.60 18.43
CA ALA A 277 -11.73 -17.77 17.76
C ALA A 277 -12.77 -18.47 18.65
N SER A 278 -13.87 -18.89 18.07
CA SER A 278 -14.94 -19.63 18.71
C SER A 278 -14.97 -21.08 18.26
N GLN A 279 -15.50 -21.96 19.12
CA GLN A 279 -15.75 -23.37 18.78
C GLN A 279 -17.24 -23.66 18.51
N ILE A 280 -18.11 -22.65 18.53
CA ILE A 280 -19.53 -22.79 18.21
C ILE A 280 -19.88 -22.03 16.94
N ASP A 281 -20.95 -22.47 16.26
CA ASP A 281 -21.32 -21.93 14.93
C ASP A 281 -21.89 -20.51 14.98
N CYS A 282 -22.58 -20.15 16.07
CA CYS A 282 -23.18 -18.83 16.23
C CYS A 282 -22.66 -18.15 17.52
N PRO A 283 -21.42 -17.70 17.53
CA PRO A 283 -20.86 -17.06 18.70
C PRO A 283 -21.30 -15.61 18.83
N GLU A 284 -21.36 -15.14 20.08
CA GLU A 284 -21.63 -13.75 20.41
C GLU A 284 -20.35 -13.05 20.87
N LEU A 285 -20.13 -11.84 20.37
CA LEU A 285 -19.10 -10.91 20.80
C LEU A 285 -19.76 -9.61 21.23
N ILE A 286 -19.53 -9.22 22.48
CA ILE A 286 -20.03 -7.98 23.05
C ILE A 286 -18.84 -7.09 23.39
N ILE A 287 -18.80 -5.89 22.83
CA ILE A 287 -17.81 -4.86 23.15
C ILE A 287 -18.53 -3.72 23.87
N LYS A 288 -18.12 -3.44 25.09
CA LYS A 288 -18.73 -2.40 25.92
C LYS A 288 -18.04 -1.07 25.63
N LEU A 289 -18.70 -0.20 24.90
CA LEU A 289 -18.24 1.16 24.65
C LEU A 289 -18.59 2.08 25.82
N ASN A 290 -17.89 3.21 25.95
CA ASN A 290 -18.22 4.23 26.93
C ASN A 290 -19.56 4.90 26.56
N GLU A 291 -20.35 5.31 27.55
CA GLU A 291 -21.71 5.88 27.36
C GLU A 291 -21.76 7.10 26.42
N ARG A 292 -20.66 7.81 26.25
CA ARG A 292 -20.57 9.00 25.39
C ARG A 292 -19.96 8.74 24.01
N ASP A 293 -19.51 7.52 23.75
CA ASP A 293 -18.91 7.18 22.48
C ASP A 293 -19.96 7.10 21.37
N LYS A 294 -19.70 7.80 20.29
CA LYS A 294 -20.51 7.74 19.08
C LYS A 294 -19.63 7.21 17.95
N PHE A 295 -20.15 6.27 17.20
CA PHE A 295 -19.48 5.74 16.03
C PHE A 295 -20.40 5.75 14.83
N ASN A 296 -19.84 5.82 13.65
CA ASN A 296 -20.56 5.82 12.38
C ASN A 296 -20.12 4.68 11.46
N LYS A 297 -19.23 3.80 11.98
CA LYS A 297 -18.73 2.65 11.25
C LYS A 297 -18.34 1.53 12.20
N ILE A 298 -18.66 0.31 11.79
CA ILE A 298 -18.13 -0.94 12.36
C ILE A 298 -17.27 -1.60 11.28
N SER A 299 -16.08 -2.04 11.65
CA SER A 299 -15.20 -2.84 10.80
C SER A 299 -14.89 -4.15 11.51
N ILE A 300 -15.18 -5.25 10.86
CA ILE A 300 -14.87 -6.59 11.34
C ILE A 300 -13.77 -7.14 10.44
N PHE A 301 -12.65 -7.53 11.04
CA PHE A 301 -11.53 -8.14 10.33
C PHE A 301 -11.58 -9.64 10.57
N GLU A 302 -11.81 -10.39 9.52
CA GLU A 302 -11.82 -11.83 9.57
C GLU A 302 -10.41 -12.38 9.45
N TYR A 303 -10.02 -13.28 10.36
CA TYR A 303 -8.79 -14.03 10.20
C TYR A 303 -8.95 -15.09 9.11
N ARG A 304 -8.07 -15.05 8.12
CA ARG A 304 -8.07 -16.00 7.00
C ARG A 304 -6.76 -16.79 6.97
N ASP A 305 -6.88 -18.10 7.00
CA ASP A 305 -5.80 -19.04 6.68
C ASP A 305 -6.11 -19.71 5.33
N GLY A 306 -5.99 -18.97 4.26
CA GLY A 306 -6.43 -19.34 2.92
C GLY A 306 -7.64 -18.53 2.45
N LEU A 307 -8.29 -18.97 1.36
CA LEU A 307 -9.35 -18.22 0.67
C LEU A 307 -10.77 -18.42 1.24
N GLN A 308 -10.93 -19.21 2.30
CA GLN A 308 -12.25 -19.52 2.83
C GLN A 308 -12.75 -18.42 3.78
N ASN A 309 -13.93 -17.89 3.49
CA ASN A 309 -14.65 -17.03 4.42
C ASN A 309 -15.19 -17.87 5.59
N ARG A 310 -14.84 -17.49 6.81
CA ARG A 310 -15.30 -18.15 8.04
C ARG A 310 -16.56 -17.49 8.58
N ILE A 311 -16.71 -16.19 8.39
CA ILE A 311 -17.91 -15.44 8.76
C ILE A 311 -18.88 -15.51 7.58
N GLN A 312 -19.99 -16.25 7.76
CA GLN A 312 -21.03 -16.37 6.74
C GLN A 312 -22.06 -15.24 6.84
N ALA A 313 -22.39 -14.83 8.06
CA ALA A 313 -23.31 -13.73 8.33
C ALA A 313 -23.06 -13.12 9.72
N TYR A 314 -23.56 -11.91 9.92
CA TYR A 314 -23.62 -11.27 11.25
C TYR A 314 -24.90 -10.44 11.33
N THR A 315 -25.45 -10.31 12.54
CA THR A 315 -26.67 -9.55 12.85
C THR A 315 -26.38 -8.41 13.81
#